data_494e7a80e7d927f2c8ea782dc40037ce
#
_entry.id   494e7a80e7d927f2c8ea782dc40037ce
#
_cell.length_a   1.000
_cell.length_b   1.000
_cell.length_c   1.000
_cell.angle_alpha   90.00
_cell.angle_beta   90.00
_cell.angle_gamma   90.00
#
_symmetry.space_group_name_H-M   'P 1'
#
loop_
_entity.id
_entity.type
_entity.pdbx_description
1 polymer ?
#
loop_
_entity_poly.entity_id
_entity_poly.type
_entity_poly.pdbx_seq_one_letter_code
_entity_poly.pdbx_strand_id
1 'polypeptide(L)'
;GVGASYRILPTLTAAVSYNHFFEKSANMAGDKQKTLKGNTNEYLFGLEWNALDWLDVSGGVQITRKGVSDAYQSNIHFDMSSTSYGLGVGLHLTKEAQLNLAYMISSYGEHKKAISTYAAQPALGIALPGSEVYTRKNQIFSIGLDYTL
;
A
#
# COMPACT_ATOMS: atom_id res chain seq x y z
N GLY A 1 1.67 -2.33 15.23
CA GLY A 1 1.37 -0.95 14.87
C GLY A 1 0.94 -0.12 16.06
N VAL A 2 1.00 1.18 15.92
CA VAL A 2 0.48 2.16 16.88
C VAL A 2 -0.26 3.24 16.11
N GLY A 3 -1.32 3.80 16.71
CA GLY A 3 -2.08 4.87 16.08
C GLY A 3 -2.78 5.72 17.13
N ALA A 4 -3.16 6.91 16.71
CA ALA A 4 -3.96 7.83 17.51
C ALA A 4 -4.93 8.58 16.61
N SER A 5 -6.08 8.92 17.15
CA SER A 5 -7.04 9.84 16.54
C SER A 5 -7.38 10.95 17.51
N TYR A 6 -7.64 12.12 16.94
CA TYR A 6 -8.00 13.29 17.72
C TYR A 6 -9.10 14.09 17.04
N ARG A 7 -10.12 14.45 17.77
CA ARG A 7 -11.22 15.31 17.31
C ARG A 7 -10.76 16.77 17.38
N ILE A 8 -10.40 17.31 16.21
CA ILE A 8 -9.91 18.71 16.08
C ILE A 8 -11.06 19.69 16.27
N LEU A 9 -12.20 19.37 15.67
CA LEU A 9 -13.46 20.12 15.79
C LEU A 9 -14.58 19.13 16.12
N PRO A 10 -15.76 19.58 16.58
CA PRO A 10 -16.91 18.68 16.82
C PRO A 10 -17.24 17.78 15.62
N THR A 11 -16.97 18.26 14.40
CA THR A 11 -17.26 17.59 13.12
C THR A 11 -16.02 17.08 12.39
N LEU A 12 -14.79 17.29 12.91
CA LEU A 12 -13.56 16.95 12.21
C LEU A 12 -12.64 16.12 13.09
N THR A 13 -12.32 14.91 12.65
CA THR A 13 -11.38 14.00 13.29
C THR A 13 -10.15 13.81 12.42
N ALA A 14 -8.96 13.87 13.00
CA ALA A 14 -7.71 13.47 12.36
C ALA A 14 -7.21 12.16 12.98
N ALA A 15 -6.58 11.32 12.16
CA ALA A 15 -5.96 10.08 12.59
C ALA A 15 -4.57 9.93 11.99
N VAL A 16 -3.67 9.34 12.79
CA VAL A 16 -2.32 8.96 12.34
C VAL A 16 -2.04 7.55 12.80
N SER A 17 -1.35 6.77 11.98
CA SER A 17 -0.91 5.43 12.35
C SER A 17 0.47 5.13 11.79
N TYR A 18 1.19 4.29 12.51
CA TYR A 18 2.45 3.72 12.08
C TYR A 18 2.41 2.22 12.25
N ASN A 19 2.76 1.49 11.19
CA ASN A 19 2.92 0.04 11.21
C ASN A 19 4.34 -0.35 10.85
N HIS A 20 4.89 -1.29 11.58
CA HIS A 20 6.16 -1.93 11.28
C HIS A 20 5.95 -3.43 11.12
N PHE A 21 6.39 -3.98 9.99
CA PHE A 21 6.27 -5.40 9.66
C PHE A 21 7.67 -6.03 9.70
N PHE A 22 7.85 -7.02 10.53
CA PHE A 22 9.12 -7.74 10.70
C PHE A 22 9.29 -8.85 9.63
N GLU A 23 9.10 -8.52 8.35
CA GLU A 23 9.10 -9.47 7.24
C GLU A 23 10.43 -10.22 7.12
N LYS A 24 11.55 -9.50 7.30
CA LYS A 24 12.88 -10.07 7.16
C LYS A 24 13.16 -11.19 8.17
N SER A 25 12.56 -11.14 9.34
CA SER A 25 12.68 -12.15 10.39
C SER A 25 11.58 -13.19 10.39
N ALA A 26 10.57 -13.05 9.52
CA ALA A 26 9.53 -14.04 9.37
C ALA A 26 10.07 -15.36 8.76
N ASN A 27 9.47 -16.49 9.12
CA ASN A 27 9.83 -17.78 8.53
C ASN A 27 8.81 -18.14 7.44
N MET A 28 9.00 -17.62 6.24
CA MET A 28 8.08 -17.79 5.12
C MET A 28 8.82 -17.79 3.78
N ALA A 29 8.12 -18.18 2.71
CA ALA A 29 8.61 -18.11 1.34
C ALA A 29 9.99 -18.77 1.10
N GLY A 30 10.31 -19.85 1.82
CA GLY A 30 11.59 -20.56 1.70
C GLY A 30 12.79 -19.64 2.01
N ASP A 31 12.66 -18.79 3.02
CA ASP A 31 13.69 -17.83 3.45
C ASP A 31 14.00 -16.70 2.46
N LYS A 32 13.24 -16.56 1.38
CA LYS A 32 13.45 -15.49 0.39
C LYS A 32 13.36 -14.09 1.01
N GLN A 33 12.50 -13.90 2.02
CA GLN A 33 12.37 -12.64 2.74
C GLN A 33 13.65 -12.21 3.47
N LYS A 34 14.57 -13.11 3.76
CA LYS A 34 15.88 -12.79 4.35
C LYS A 34 16.78 -12.00 3.40
N THR A 35 16.49 -12.05 2.09
CA THR A 35 17.19 -11.27 1.07
C THR A 35 16.75 -9.80 1.01
N LEU A 36 15.68 -9.41 1.73
CA LEU A 36 15.28 -8.01 1.86
C LEU A 36 16.39 -7.18 2.52
N LYS A 37 16.58 -5.93 2.07
CA LYS A 37 17.49 -4.97 2.71
C LYS A 37 16.98 -4.50 4.07
N GLY A 38 15.67 -4.45 4.24
CA GLY A 38 15.01 -3.99 5.47
C GLY A 38 13.56 -4.46 5.57
N ASN A 39 12.95 -4.15 6.68
CA ASN A 39 11.53 -4.40 6.96
C ASN A 39 10.63 -3.34 6.30
N THR A 40 9.32 -3.61 6.25
CA THR A 40 8.32 -2.65 5.77
C THR A 40 7.88 -1.73 6.90
N ASN A 41 7.77 -0.45 6.56
CA ASN A 41 7.18 0.58 7.41
C ASN A 41 6.02 1.26 6.67
N GLU A 42 4.92 1.48 7.37
CA GLU A 42 3.78 2.21 6.85
C GLU A 42 3.42 3.38 7.76
N TYR A 43 3.18 4.52 7.14
CA TYR A 43 2.73 5.75 7.77
C TYR A 43 1.39 6.12 7.16
N LEU A 44 0.36 6.29 8.00
CA LEU A 44 -0.99 6.58 7.57
C LEU A 44 -1.44 7.90 8.21
N PHE A 45 -2.08 8.74 7.41
CA PHE A 45 -2.67 10.00 7.82
C PHE A 45 -4.08 10.06 7.25
N GLY A 46 -5.06 10.42 8.07
CA GLY A 46 -6.45 10.50 7.65
C GLY A 46 -7.17 11.67 8.31
N LEU A 47 -8.16 12.17 7.58
CA LEU A 47 -9.14 13.14 8.06
C LEU A 47 -10.54 12.60 7.78
N GLU A 48 -11.44 12.77 8.71
CA GLU A 48 -12.86 12.51 8.58
C GLU A 48 -13.65 13.73 9.03
N TRP A 49 -14.54 14.17 8.16
CA TRP A 49 -15.39 15.32 8.38
C TRP A 49 -16.86 14.94 8.26
N ASN A 50 -17.58 15.06 9.36
CA ASN A 50 -19.04 14.97 9.39
C ASN A 50 -19.58 16.28 8.79
N ALA A 51 -19.70 16.31 7.46
CA ALA A 51 -20.01 17.52 6.72
C ALA A 51 -21.45 17.96 6.89
N LEU A 52 -22.38 17.01 6.97
CA LEU A 52 -23.80 17.18 7.20
C LEU A 52 -24.31 16.01 8.06
N ASP A 53 -25.49 16.11 8.65
CA ASP A 53 -26.09 15.04 9.46
C ASP A 53 -26.25 13.70 8.69
N TRP A 54 -26.31 13.78 7.37
CA TRP A 54 -26.45 12.62 6.49
C TRP A 54 -25.18 12.30 5.67
N LEU A 55 -24.08 13.09 5.79
CA LEU A 55 -22.91 13.01 4.93
C LEU A 55 -21.61 13.11 5.73
N ASP A 56 -20.82 12.05 5.68
CA ASP A 56 -19.43 12.03 6.09
C ASP A 56 -18.52 12.05 4.87
N VAL A 57 -17.42 12.80 4.94
CA VAL A 57 -16.39 12.84 3.91
C VAL A 57 -15.05 12.51 4.56
N SER A 58 -14.30 11.60 3.97
CA SER A 58 -12.99 11.23 4.48
C SER A 58 -11.93 11.28 3.40
N GLY A 59 -10.69 11.49 3.81
CA GLY A 59 -9.55 11.44 2.92
C GLY A 59 -8.28 11.07 3.68
N GLY A 60 -7.34 10.45 2.98
CA GLY A 60 -6.12 10.03 3.63
C GLY A 60 -4.97 9.69 2.69
N VAL A 61 -3.80 9.55 3.29
CA VAL A 61 -2.56 9.19 2.61
C VAL A 61 -1.92 8.04 3.37
N GLN A 62 -1.50 7.02 2.65
CA GLN A 62 -0.66 5.93 3.17
C GLN A 62 0.68 5.94 2.43
N ILE A 63 1.76 5.95 3.18
CA ILE A 63 3.12 5.88 2.67
C ILE A 63 3.72 4.56 3.11
N THR A 64 3.96 3.65 2.18
CA THR A 64 4.59 2.35 2.43
C THR A 64 6.04 2.38 1.96
N ARG A 65 6.97 2.06 2.85
CA ARG A 65 8.41 1.96 2.56
C ARG A 65 8.85 0.52 2.77
N LYS A 66 9.29 -0.11 1.69
CA LYS A 66 9.73 -1.51 1.66
C LYS A 66 11.24 -1.60 1.44
N GLY A 67 11.89 -2.42 2.22
CA GLY A 67 13.32 -2.68 2.09
C GLY A 67 13.64 -3.72 1.03
N VAL A 68 13.24 -3.50 -0.23
CA VAL A 68 13.46 -4.46 -1.32
C VAL A 68 14.91 -4.50 -1.78
N SER A 69 15.33 -5.66 -2.32
CA SER A 69 16.63 -5.89 -2.93
C SER A 69 16.47 -6.54 -4.30
N ASP A 70 17.51 -6.48 -5.14
CA ASP A 70 17.49 -7.16 -6.45
C ASP A 70 17.37 -8.69 -6.31
N ALA A 71 17.92 -9.26 -5.24
CA ALA A 71 17.82 -10.69 -4.95
C ALA A 71 16.38 -11.12 -4.58
N TYR A 72 15.59 -10.19 -4.01
CA TYR A 72 14.19 -10.44 -3.69
C TYR A 72 13.28 -10.37 -4.91
N GLN A 73 13.56 -9.44 -5.83
CA GLN A 73 12.74 -9.18 -7.02
C GLN A 73 12.85 -10.28 -8.07
N SER A 74 11.71 -10.73 -8.57
CA SER A 74 11.59 -11.65 -9.71
C SER A 74 10.30 -11.37 -10.48
N ASN A 75 10.18 -11.84 -11.71
CA ASN A 75 9.02 -11.58 -12.59
C ASN A 75 7.68 -12.07 -12.01
N ILE A 76 7.71 -13.07 -11.15
CA ILE A 76 6.52 -13.65 -10.54
C ILE A 76 6.32 -13.20 -9.09
N HIS A 77 7.31 -12.53 -8.51
CA HIS A 77 7.28 -12.09 -7.12
C HIS A 77 8.12 -10.83 -6.97
N PHE A 78 7.48 -9.69 -6.99
CA PHE A 78 8.13 -8.39 -6.80
C PHE A 78 7.33 -7.51 -5.87
N ASP A 79 8.02 -6.64 -5.17
CA ASP A 79 7.46 -5.73 -4.20
C ASP A 79 8.10 -4.35 -4.32
N MET A 80 7.36 -3.31 -3.97
CA MET A 80 7.81 -1.93 -4.15
C MET A 80 7.22 -1.02 -3.09
N SER A 81 7.95 0.03 -2.76
CA SER A 81 7.41 1.13 -1.95
C SER A 81 6.32 1.87 -2.72
N SER A 82 5.33 2.37 -2.00
CA SER A 82 4.19 3.06 -2.61
C SER A 82 3.76 4.29 -1.80
N THR A 83 3.00 5.14 -2.46
CA THR A 83 2.19 6.18 -1.83
C THR A 83 0.77 6.03 -2.36
N SER A 84 -0.18 5.93 -1.46
CA SER A 84 -1.60 5.76 -1.75
C SER A 84 -2.38 6.98 -1.26
N TYR A 85 -3.36 7.41 -2.04
CA TYR A 85 -4.31 8.46 -1.71
C TYR A 85 -5.70 7.86 -1.74
N GLY A 86 -6.47 8.06 -0.68
CA GLY A 86 -7.83 7.58 -0.55
C GLY A 86 -8.82 8.71 -0.30
N LEU A 87 -10.01 8.57 -0.84
CA LEU A 87 -11.18 9.41 -0.57
C LEU A 87 -12.35 8.49 -0.24
N GLY A 88 -13.19 8.90 0.70
CA GLY A 88 -14.36 8.16 1.12
C GLY A 88 -15.56 9.09 1.36
N VAL A 89 -16.74 8.53 1.19
CA VAL A 89 -18.02 9.16 1.46
C VAL A 89 -18.91 8.17 2.22
N GLY A 90 -19.44 8.60 3.36
CA GLY A 90 -20.46 7.90 4.13
C GLY A 90 -21.81 8.61 4.00
N LEU A 91 -22.84 7.89 3.56
CA LEU A 91 -24.19 8.40 3.40
C LEU A 91 -25.08 7.73 4.44
N HIS A 92 -25.55 8.49 5.43
CA HIS A 92 -26.52 8.03 6.42
C HIS A 92 -27.91 7.98 5.77
N LEU A 93 -28.33 6.80 5.30
CA LEU A 93 -29.61 6.58 4.64
C LEU A 93 -30.78 6.61 5.63
N THR A 94 -30.55 6.02 6.80
CA THR A 94 -31.44 6.06 7.96
C THR A 94 -30.60 6.20 9.23
N LYS A 95 -31.21 6.18 10.41
CA LYS A 95 -30.47 6.15 11.70
C LYS A 95 -29.70 4.84 11.89
N GLU A 96 -30.16 3.78 11.24
CA GLU A 96 -29.62 2.43 11.37
C GLU A 96 -28.74 2.02 10.18
N ALA A 97 -28.84 2.70 9.01
CA ALA A 97 -28.19 2.30 7.76
C ALA A 97 -27.30 3.38 7.20
N GLN A 98 -26.05 3.03 6.90
CA GLN A 98 -25.06 3.89 6.24
C GLN A 98 -24.44 3.19 5.02
N LEU A 99 -24.46 3.87 3.88
CA LEU A 99 -23.78 3.44 2.66
C LEU A 99 -22.40 4.11 2.58
N ASN A 100 -21.36 3.30 2.47
CA ASN A 100 -19.98 3.77 2.35
C ASN A 100 -19.45 3.54 0.94
N LEU A 101 -18.89 4.57 0.33
CA LEU A 101 -18.21 4.53 -0.95
C LEU A 101 -16.78 5.01 -0.76
N ALA A 102 -15.82 4.32 -1.34
CA ALA A 102 -14.44 4.74 -1.25
C ALA A 102 -13.67 4.48 -2.56
N TYR A 103 -12.69 5.32 -2.82
CA TYR A 103 -11.77 5.18 -3.92
C TYR A 103 -10.34 5.41 -3.43
N MET A 104 -9.43 4.54 -3.85
CA MET A 104 -8.01 4.65 -3.53
C MET A 104 -7.16 4.46 -4.79
N ILE A 105 -6.13 5.29 -4.93
CA ILE A 105 -5.11 5.16 -5.95
C ILE A 105 -3.75 5.00 -5.28
N SER A 106 -2.97 4.00 -5.71
CA SER A 106 -1.62 3.75 -5.21
C SER A 106 -0.63 3.88 -6.35
N SER A 107 0.36 4.75 -6.17
CA SER A 107 1.51 4.90 -7.04
C SER A 107 2.71 4.21 -6.41
N TYR A 108 3.35 3.35 -7.19
CA TYR A 108 4.54 2.60 -6.76
C TYR A 108 5.79 3.23 -7.37
N GLY A 109 6.89 3.20 -6.62
CA GLY A 109 8.20 3.58 -7.16
C GLY A 109 8.63 2.61 -8.26
N GLU A 110 9.50 3.07 -9.15
CA GLU A 110 10.15 2.21 -10.13
C GLU A 110 11.31 1.46 -9.46
N HIS A 111 11.44 0.16 -9.74
CA HIS A 111 12.60 -0.64 -9.36
C HIS A 111 13.29 -1.18 -10.62
N LYS A 112 14.57 -0.84 -10.79
CA LYS A 112 15.41 -1.33 -11.88
C LYS A 112 16.39 -2.36 -11.36
N LYS A 113 16.45 -3.50 -12.04
CA LYS A 113 17.38 -4.59 -11.76
C LYS A 113 18.24 -4.87 -12.97
N ALA A 114 19.55 -4.72 -12.85
CA ALA A 114 20.50 -5.09 -13.87
C ALA A 114 20.77 -6.60 -13.83
N ILE A 115 20.80 -7.24 -14.98
CA ILE A 115 21.06 -8.67 -15.14
C ILE A 115 22.22 -8.83 -16.13
N SER A 116 23.31 -9.44 -15.67
CA SER A 116 24.51 -9.66 -16.51
C SER A 116 24.31 -10.71 -17.60
N THR A 117 23.37 -11.64 -17.42
CA THR A 117 23.10 -12.77 -18.29
C THR A 117 21.64 -12.85 -18.68
N TYR A 118 21.04 -11.73 -19.11
CA TYR A 118 19.62 -11.66 -19.45
C TYR A 118 19.27 -12.59 -20.62
N ALA A 119 20.07 -12.61 -21.65
CA ALA A 119 20.02 -13.58 -22.73
C ALA A 119 21.38 -14.30 -22.83
N ALA A 120 21.38 -15.60 -22.57
CA ALA A 120 22.59 -16.41 -22.62
C ALA A 120 22.42 -17.54 -23.62
N GLN A 121 23.45 -17.74 -24.45
CA GLN A 121 23.64 -18.94 -25.25
C GLN A 121 24.94 -19.63 -24.81
N PRO A 122 24.89 -20.51 -23.81
CA PRO A 122 26.08 -21.13 -23.23
C PRO A 122 26.92 -21.90 -24.25
N ALA A 123 26.29 -22.50 -25.25
CA ALA A 123 26.95 -23.22 -26.30
C ALA A 123 27.87 -22.34 -27.18
N LEU A 124 27.63 -21.04 -27.22
CA LEU A 124 28.41 -20.06 -28.00
C LEU A 124 29.23 -19.14 -27.08
N GLY A 125 29.20 -19.34 -25.75
CA GLY A 125 29.88 -18.48 -24.79
C GLY A 125 29.32 -17.04 -24.75
N ILE A 126 28.09 -16.82 -25.25
CA ILE A 126 27.49 -15.49 -25.35
C ILE A 126 26.62 -15.25 -24.11
N ALA A 127 26.90 -14.16 -23.39
CA ALA A 127 26.04 -13.61 -22.33
C ALA A 127 25.78 -12.14 -22.66
N LEU A 128 24.53 -11.80 -22.87
CA LEU A 128 24.09 -10.42 -23.12
C LEU A 128 23.52 -9.82 -21.85
N PRO A 129 24.00 -8.67 -21.38
CA PRO A 129 23.44 -7.96 -20.28
C PRO A 129 22.07 -7.36 -20.63
N GLY A 130 21.22 -7.18 -19.63
CA GLY A 130 19.92 -6.56 -19.76
C GLY A 130 19.47 -5.92 -18.46
N SER A 131 18.28 -5.40 -18.45
CA SER A 131 17.66 -4.88 -17.23
C SER A 131 16.19 -5.23 -17.18
N GLU A 132 15.69 -5.47 -15.97
CA GLU A 132 14.27 -5.59 -15.68
C GLU A 132 13.82 -4.31 -14.98
N VAL A 133 12.67 -3.79 -15.39
CA VAL A 133 12.04 -2.62 -14.81
C VAL A 133 10.69 -3.03 -14.28
N TYR A 134 10.50 -2.84 -12.98
CA TYR A 134 9.25 -3.15 -12.30
C TYR A 134 8.51 -1.85 -12.02
N THR A 135 7.25 -1.79 -12.49
CA THR A 135 6.34 -0.68 -12.24
C THR A 135 4.97 -1.22 -11.86
N ARG A 136 4.22 -0.49 -11.05
CA ARG A 136 2.87 -0.86 -10.64
C ARG A 136 2.03 0.36 -10.34
N LYS A 137 0.75 0.28 -10.65
CA LYS A 137 -0.28 1.24 -10.25
C LYS A 137 -1.54 0.46 -9.89
N ASN A 138 -2.13 0.75 -8.73
CA ASN A 138 -3.38 0.15 -8.30
C ASN A 138 -4.45 1.22 -8.16
N GLN A 139 -5.67 0.84 -8.51
CA GLN A 139 -6.88 1.61 -8.25
C GLN A 139 -7.88 0.66 -7.58
N ILE A 140 -8.50 1.10 -6.50
CA ILE A 140 -9.45 0.32 -5.73
C ILE A 140 -10.70 1.17 -5.55
N PHE A 141 -11.83 0.62 -5.93
CA PHE A 141 -13.15 1.15 -5.61
C PHE A 141 -13.81 0.20 -4.62
N SER A 142 -14.43 0.75 -3.58
CA SER A 142 -15.08 -0.02 -2.53
C SER A 142 -16.49 0.53 -2.28
N ILE A 143 -17.41 -0.39 -2.02
CA ILE A 143 -18.77 -0.11 -1.56
C ILE A 143 -19.04 -0.97 -0.32
N GLY A 144 -19.61 -0.39 0.71
CA GLY A 144 -19.97 -1.06 1.95
C GLY A 144 -21.31 -0.57 2.46
N LEU A 145 -22.02 -1.42 3.17
CA LEU A 145 -23.26 -1.09 3.87
C LEU A 145 -23.11 -1.48 5.34
N ASP A 146 -23.21 -0.50 6.22
CA ASP A 146 -23.27 -0.71 7.67
C ASP A 146 -24.73 -0.65 8.12
N TYR A 147 -25.13 -1.59 8.98
CA TYR A 147 -26.46 -1.64 9.55
C TYR A 147 -26.37 -1.96 11.04
N THR A 148 -26.97 -1.11 11.86
CA THR A 148 -27.03 -1.27 13.32
C THR A 148 -28.42 -1.78 13.70
N LEU A 149 -28.47 -2.90 14.45
CA LEU A 149 -29.69 -3.51 14.98
C LEU A 149 -30.09 -2.87 16.30
#